data_cbb6bc643340925771aeae4acd812d2f
#
_entry.id   cbb6bc643340925771aeae4acd812d2f
#
_cell.length_a   1.000
_cell.length_b   1.000
_cell.length_c   1.000
_cell.angle_alpha   90.00
_cell.angle_beta   90.00
_cell.angle_gamma   90.00
#
_symmetry.space_group_name_H-M   'P 1'
#
loop_
_entity.id
_entity.type
_entity.pdbx_description
1 polymer ?
#
loop_
_entity_poly.entity_id
_entity_poly.type
_entity_poly.pdbx_seq_one_letter_code
_entity_poly.pdbx_strand_id
1 'polypeptide(L)'
;MKKIHFQIVTPEKITYRDDVDSITLPTQMGEITVLPNHAPLISSLKSGEAIIKKDGEEFSIAISGGFLQVQPKNKVVVLADAAERAEEISEERAEQARIRAEEILKEKRLDKAEMATAAAALEKSLIRLKVARRRSKRH
;
A
#
# COMPACT_ATOMS: atom_id res chain seq x y z
N MET A 1 -21.40 -1.90 -16.33
CA MET A 1 -21.14 -1.45 -14.94
C MET A 1 -20.19 -0.27 -14.92
N LYS A 2 -20.41 0.63 -13.98
CA LYS A 2 -19.51 1.78 -13.82
C LYS A 2 -18.19 1.33 -13.25
N LYS A 3 -17.13 1.92 -13.73
CA LYS A 3 -15.79 1.69 -13.25
C LYS A 3 -15.28 2.92 -12.49
N ILE A 4 -14.29 2.72 -11.65
CA ILE A 4 -13.58 3.78 -10.97
C ILE A 4 -12.30 4.06 -11.76
N HIS A 5 -12.08 5.33 -12.08
CA HIS A 5 -10.83 5.77 -12.72
C HIS A 5 -9.81 5.98 -11.60
N PHE A 6 -8.99 4.98 -11.38
CA PHE A 6 -8.07 4.91 -10.24
C PHE A 6 -6.63 5.15 -10.66
N GLN A 7 -5.89 5.91 -9.85
CA GLN A 7 -4.45 6.03 -10.05
C GLN A 7 -3.72 6.18 -8.71
N ILE A 8 -2.51 5.64 -8.69
CA ILE A 8 -1.58 5.81 -7.58
C ILE A 8 -0.40 6.59 -8.13
N VAL A 9 -0.13 7.72 -7.50
CA VAL A 9 0.94 8.63 -7.89
C VAL A 9 1.95 8.75 -6.75
N THR A 10 3.22 8.62 -7.08
CA THR A 10 4.31 8.86 -6.14
C THR A 10 5.10 10.07 -6.65
N PRO A 11 6.01 10.65 -5.82
CA PRO A 11 6.82 11.77 -6.31
C PRO A 11 7.63 11.48 -7.58
N GLU A 12 7.90 10.21 -7.85
CA GLU A 12 8.72 9.82 -9.00
C GLU A 12 7.92 9.52 -10.26
N LYS A 13 6.73 8.93 -10.12
CA LYS A 13 5.96 8.45 -11.29
C LYS A 13 4.52 8.12 -10.94
N ILE A 14 3.72 7.87 -11.96
CA ILE A 14 2.42 7.21 -11.80
C ILE A 14 2.70 5.71 -11.73
N THR A 15 2.50 5.13 -10.55
CA THR A 15 2.80 3.71 -10.31
C THR A 15 1.72 2.79 -10.88
N TYR A 16 0.47 3.24 -10.83
CA TYR A 16 -0.67 2.47 -11.31
C TYR A 16 -1.75 3.40 -11.84
N ARG A 17 -2.40 3.03 -12.92
CA ARG A 17 -3.52 3.78 -13.48
C ARG A 17 -4.36 2.85 -14.33
N ASP A 18 -5.64 2.70 -13.97
CA ASP A 18 -6.55 1.84 -14.70
C ASP A 18 -7.99 2.09 -14.23
N ASP A 19 -8.94 1.55 -14.97
CA ASP A 19 -10.34 1.53 -14.59
C ASP A 19 -10.59 0.23 -13.82
N VAL A 20 -11.10 0.36 -12.59
CA VAL A 20 -11.24 -0.77 -11.68
C VAL A 20 -12.65 -0.84 -11.09
N ASP A 21 -12.99 -1.98 -10.48
CA ASP A 21 -14.32 -2.19 -9.89
C ASP A 21 -14.40 -1.70 -8.46
N SER A 22 -13.37 -1.93 -7.66
CA SER A 22 -13.29 -1.46 -6.29
C SER A 22 -11.86 -1.35 -5.80
N ILE A 23 -11.67 -0.57 -4.74
CA ILE A 23 -10.36 -0.38 -4.11
C ILE A 23 -10.54 -0.42 -2.60
N THR A 24 -9.74 -1.23 -1.92
CA THR A 24 -9.69 -1.26 -0.46
C THR A 24 -8.37 -0.66 -0.01
N LEU A 25 -8.42 0.30 0.90
CA LEU A 25 -7.26 1.10 1.30
C LEU A 25 -7.14 1.22 2.82
N PRO A 26 -5.90 1.21 3.35
CA PRO A 26 -5.67 1.37 4.78
C PRO A 26 -5.63 2.87 5.14
N THR A 27 -6.73 3.40 5.68
CA THR A 27 -6.74 4.79 6.14
C THR A 27 -6.34 4.88 7.60
N GLN A 28 -6.05 6.10 8.07
CA GLN A 28 -5.75 6.33 9.48
C GLN A 28 -6.94 6.00 10.38
N MET A 29 -8.15 6.02 9.85
CA MET A 29 -9.38 5.70 10.58
C MET A 29 -9.80 4.23 10.41
N GLY A 30 -8.97 3.42 9.76
CA GLY A 30 -9.26 2.03 9.48
C GLY A 30 -9.32 1.74 8.00
N GLU A 31 -9.56 0.48 7.66
CA GLU A 31 -9.65 0.06 6.28
C GLU A 31 -11.00 0.47 5.67
N ILE A 32 -10.97 1.05 4.49
CA ILE A 32 -12.18 1.43 3.75
C ILE A 32 -12.17 0.81 2.36
N THR A 33 -13.36 0.57 1.82
CA THR A 33 -13.53 0.10 0.44
C THR A 33 -14.29 1.16 -0.34
N VAL A 34 -13.72 1.60 -1.45
CA VAL A 34 -14.33 2.56 -2.36
C VAL A 34 -14.98 1.82 -3.50
N LEU A 35 -16.28 2.02 -3.66
CA LEU A 35 -17.09 1.47 -4.74
C LEU A 35 -17.48 2.59 -5.71
N PRO A 36 -17.94 2.26 -6.92
CA PRO A 36 -18.44 3.29 -7.84
C PRO A 36 -19.52 4.17 -7.17
N ASN A 37 -19.53 5.43 -7.51
CA ASN A 37 -20.44 6.45 -6.98
C ASN A 37 -20.20 6.78 -5.50
N HIS A 38 -19.03 6.50 -4.99
CA HIS A 38 -18.65 6.89 -3.62
C HIS A 38 -18.64 8.41 -3.48
N ALA A 39 -19.15 8.90 -2.36
CA ALA A 39 -19.13 10.32 -2.06
C ALA A 39 -17.70 10.86 -1.98
N PRO A 40 -17.46 12.12 -2.37
CA PRO A 40 -16.14 12.71 -2.28
C PRO A 40 -15.57 12.62 -0.87
N LEU A 41 -14.28 12.32 -0.79
CA LEU A 41 -13.60 12.09 0.48
C LEU A 41 -12.10 12.39 0.33
N ILE A 42 -11.50 12.95 1.38
CA ILE A 42 -10.05 13.07 1.50
C ILE A 42 -9.68 12.42 2.82
N SER A 43 -8.71 11.50 2.77
CA SER A 43 -8.29 10.77 3.97
C SER A 43 -6.79 10.51 3.95
N SER A 44 -6.17 10.52 5.13
CA SER A 44 -4.77 10.11 5.29
C SER A 44 -4.69 8.59 5.24
N LEU A 45 -3.64 8.09 4.62
CA LEU A 45 -3.38 6.66 4.50
C LEU A 45 -2.27 6.22 5.45
N LYS A 46 -2.41 5.02 5.97
CA LYS A 46 -1.32 4.32 6.66
C LYS A 46 -0.50 3.58 5.62
N SER A 47 0.70 3.15 6.02
CA SER A 47 1.42 2.15 5.26
C SER A 47 0.65 0.84 5.31
N GLY A 48 0.50 0.19 4.17
CA GLY A 48 -0.27 -1.03 4.09
C GLY A 48 -0.46 -1.49 2.66
N GLU A 49 -1.50 -2.27 2.48
CA GLU A 49 -1.81 -2.90 1.23
C GLU A 49 -3.05 -2.27 0.61
N ALA A 50 -2.92 -1.78 -0.62
CA ALA A 50 -4.07 -1.37 -1.44
C ALA A 50 -4.54 -2.60 -2.21
N ILE A 51 -5.81 -2.99 -2.03
CA ILE A 51 -6.38 -4.15 -2.71
C ILE A 51 -7.30 -3.66 -3.82
N ILE A 52 -7.00 -4.08 -5.04
CA ILE A 52 -7.71 -3.63 -6.24
C ILE A 52 -8.45 -4.81 -6.85
N LYS A 53 -9.75 -4.62 -7.10
CA LYS A 53 -10.56 -5.61 -7.81
C LYS A 53 -10.89 -5.09 -9.19
N LYS A 54 -10.64 -5.90 -10.19
CA LYS A 54 -10.90 -5.57 -11.58
C LYS A 54 -11.27 -6.82 -12.36
N ASP A 55 -12.46 -6.83 -12.97
CA ASP A 55 -12.91 -7.91 -13.84
C ASP A 55 -12.80 -9.30 -13.21
N GLY A 56 -13.20 -9.42 -11.95
CA GLY A 56 -13.17 -10.68 -11.22
C GLY A 56 -11.80 -11.04 -10.63
N GLU A 57 -10.77 -10.29 -10.95
CA GLU A 57 -9.42 -10.50 -10.40
C GLU A 57 -9.15 -9.54 -9.26
N GLU A 58 -8.31 -9.96 -8.34
CA GLU A 58 -7.90 -9.17 -7.21
C GLU A 58 -6.38 -9.17 -7.10
N PHE A 59 -5.80 -8.00 -6.92
CA PHE A 59 -4.36 -7.87 -6.72
C PHE A 59 -4.05 -6.75 -5.76
N SER A 60 -2.81 -6.71 -5.28
CA SER A 60 -2.40 -5.77 -4.24
C SER A 60 -1.18 -4.95 -4.65
N ILE A 61 -1.12 -3.73 -4.10
CA ILE A 61 0.03 -2.84 -4.24
C ILE A 61 0.42 -2.42 -2.83
N ALA A 62 1.70 -2.52 -2.50
CA ALA A 62 2.22 -2.06 -1.22
C ALA A 62 2.36 -0.54 -1.28
N ILE A 63 1.76 0.17 -0.32
CA ILE A 63 1.86 1.63 -0.23
C ILE A 63 2.47 2.04 1.11
N SER A 64 3.22 3.13 1.09
CA SER A 64 3.83 3.71 2.28
C SER A 64 3.24 5.08 2.50
N GLY A 65 2.19 5.16 3.32
CA GLY A 65 1.56 6.43 3.68
C GLY A 65 0.98 7.21 2.52
N GLY A 66 0.58 8.43 2.78
CA GLY A 66 0.06 9.35 1.78
C GLY A 66 -1.38 9.75 2.01
N PHE A 67 -2.06 10.11 0.93
CA PHE A 67 -3.44 10.59 0.97
C PHE A 67 -4.29 9.94 -0.09
N LEU A 68 -5.55 9.69 0.28
CA LEU A 68 -6.59 9.24 -0.63
C LEU A 68 -7.48 10.42 -0.96
N GLN A 69 -7.83 10.58 -2.23
CA GLN A 69 -8.80 11.57 -2.66
C GLN A 69 -9.84 10.89 -3.56
N VAL A 70 -11.08 10.84 -3.09
CA VAL A 70 -12.22 10.41 -3.89
C VAL A 70 -12.86 11.66 -4.46
N GLN A 71 -12.88 11.77 -5.78
CA GLN A 71 -13.40 12.92 -6.52
C GLN A 71 -14.72 12.58 -7.20
N PRO A 72 -15.51 13.61 -7.61
CA PRO A 72 -16.70 13.35 -8.42
C PRO A 72 -16.39 12.59 -9.71
N LYS A 73 -17.41 11.97 -10.30
CA LYS A 73 -17.32 11.24 -11.57
C LYS A 73 -16.43 10.00 -11.50
N ASN A 74 -16.44 9.32 -10.36
CA ASN A 74 -15.72 8.07 -10.15
C ASN A 74 -14.20 8.18 -10.36
N LYS A 75 -13.61 9.31 -9.97
CA LYS A 75 -12.16 9.49 -9.98
C LYS A 75 -11.61 9.27 -8.59
N VAL A 76 -10.60 8.44 -8.47
CA VAL A 76 -9.92 8.17 -7.20
C VAL A 76 -8.42 8.27 -7.40
N VAL A 77 -7.78 9.08 -6.58
CA VAL A 77 -6.34 9.30 -6.63
C VAL A 77 -5.72 8.98 -5.27
N VAL A 78 -4.68 8.20 -5.30
CA VAL A 78 -3.83 7.96 -4.13
C VAL A 78 -2.50 8.66 -4.40
N LEU A 79 -2.14 9.60 -3.51
CA LEU A 79 -0.84 10.25 -3.51
C LEU A 79 -0.02 9.56 -2.44
N ALA A 80 0.78 8.58 -2.83
CA ALA A 80 1.56 7.78 -1.90
C ALA A 80 3.01 8.28 -1.82
N ASP A 81 3.60 8.16 -0.64
CA ASP A 81 5.03 8.47 -0.47
C ASP A 81 5.87 7.47 -1.25
N ALA A 82 5.46 6.21 -1.26
CA ALA A 82 6.05 5.15 -2.07
C ALA A 82 4.99 4.09 -2.37
N ALA A 83 5.11 3.44 -3.51
CA ALA A 83 4.20 2.37 -3.91
C ALA A 83 4.95 1.34 -4.74
N GLU A 84 4.69 0.06 -4.46
CA GLU A 84 5.31 -1.05 -5.18
C GLU A 84 4.26 -2.10 -5.56
N ARG A 85 4.26 -2.49 -6.82
CA ARG A 85 3.44 -3.61 -7.27
C ARG A 85 4.08 -4.93 -6.80
N ALA A 86 3.25 -5.97 -6.62
CA ALA A 86 3.76 -7.28 -6.21
C ALA A 86 4.90 -7.77 -7.10
N GLU A 87 4.82 -7.55 -8.41
CA GLU A 87 5.83 -7.96 -9.38
C GLU A 87 7.18 -7.27 -9.18
N GLU A 88 7.17 -6.08 -8.58
CA GLU A 88 8.38 -5.28 -8.35
C GLU A 88 9.07 -5.63 -7.04
N ILE A 89 8.40 -6.38 -6.16
CA ILE A 89 8.92 -6.70 -4.83
C ILE A 89 9.80 -7.96 -4.89
N SER A 90 11.03 -7.83 -4.41
CA SER A 90 11.89 -8.99 -4.17
C SER A 90 11.56 -9.56 -2.79
N GLU A 91 10.95 -10.74 -2.76
CA GLU A 91 10.59 -11.41 -1.51
C GLU A 91 11.83 -11.69 -0.66
N GLU A 92 12.93 -12.12 -1.30
CA GLU A 92 14.20 -12.37 -0.63
C GLU A 92 14.74 -11.12 0.06
N ARG A 93 14.76 -9.99 -0.65
CA ARG A 93 15.24 -8.72 -0.08
C ARG A 93 14.34 -8.23 1.05
N ALA A 94 13.03 -8.41 0.90
CA ALA A 94 12.08 -8.02 1.94
C ALA A 94 12.27 -8.87 3.19
N GLU A 95 12.53 -10.18 3.05
CA GLU A 95 12.81 -11.07 4.16
C GLU A 95 14.11 -10.68 4.88
N GLN A 96 15.16 -10.38 4.13
CA GLN A 96 16.42 -9.92 4.70
C GLN A 96 16.27 -8.59 5.45
N ALA A 97 15.48 -7.67 4.90
CA ALA A 97 15.19 -6.39 5.56
C ALA A 97 14.41 -6.60 6.85
N ARG A 98 13.46 -7.53 6.87
CA ARG A 98 12.70 -7.88 8.07
C ARG A 98 13.62 -8.40 9.17
N ILE A 99 14.47 -9.36 8.84
CA ILE A 99 15.43 -9.96 9.79
C ILE A 99 16.33 -8.88 10.36
N ARG A 100 16.86 -8.01 9.51
CA ARG A 100 17.76 -6.94 9.91
C ARG A 100 17.09 -5.96 10.86
N ALA A 101 15.84 -5.58 10.56
CA ALA A 101 15.08 -4.66 11.41
C ALA A 101 14.78 -5.29 12.78
N GLU A 102 14.42 -6.58 12.80
CA GLU A 102 14.18 -7.29 14.06
C GLU A 102 15.44 -7.37 14.92
N GLU A 103 16.59 -7.62 14.31
CA GLU A 103 17.87 -7.64 15.03
C GLU A 103 18.19 -6.30 15.65
N ILE A 104 18.00 -5.21 14.91
CA ILE A 104 18.22 -3.86 15.42
C ILE A 104 17.30 -3.58 16.62
N LEU A 105 16.03 -3.95 16.52
CA LEU A 105 15.06 -3.72 17.60
C LEU A 105 15.37 -4.52 18.88
N LYS A 106 16.19 -5.55 18.80
CA LYS A 106 16.63 -6.32 19.98
C LYS A 106 17.80 -5.68 20.72
N GLU A 107 18.44 -4.68 20.17
CA GLU A 107 19.54 -3.99 20.83
C GLU A 107 19.05 -3.19 22.04
N LYS A 108 19.79 -3.26 23.12
CA LYS A 108 19.37 -2.65 24.40
C LYS A 108 19.64 -1.16 24.52
N ARG A 109 20.37 -0.56 23.58
CA ARG A 109 20.82 0.82 23.67
C ARG A 109 20.36 1.72 22.53
N LEU A 110 19.17 1.48 21.99
CA LEU A 110 18.61 2.30 20.92
C LEU A 110 18.00 3.56 21.52
N ASP A 111 18.25 4.71 20.89
CA ASP A 111 17.50 5.92 21.17
C ASP A 111 16.14 5.86 20.47
N LYS A 112 15.27 6.85 20.75
CA LYS A 112 13.92 6.86 20.18
C LYS A 112 13.93 6.95 18.65
N ALA A 113 14.86 7.72 18.08
CA ALA A 113 14.95 7.88 16.63
C ALA A 113 15.37 6.58 15.95
N GLU A 114 16.35 5.88 16.53
CA GLU A 114 16.81 4.60 16.01
C GLU A 114 15.71 3.54 16.09
N MET A 115 14.97 3.50 17.21
CA MET A 115 13.84 2.58 17.38
C MET A 115 12.75 2.86 16.36
N ALA A 116 12.41 4.13 16.14
CA ALA A 116 11.37 4.52 15.19
C ALA A 116 11.77 4.14 13.75
N THR A 117 13.02 4.34 13.39
CA THR A 117 13.55 3.99 12.07
C THR A 117 13.49 2.47 11.85
N ALA A 118 13.92 1.69 12.84
CA ALA A 118 13.90 0.23 12.75
C ALA A 118 12.48 -0.31 12.71
N ALA A 119 11.57 0.26 13.51
CA ALA A 119 10.17 -0.15 13.53
C ALA A 119 9.48 0.13 12.19
N ALA A 120 9.76 1.30 11.59
CA ALA A 120 9.22 1.63 10.26
C ALA A 120 9.76 0.69 9.18
N ALA A 121 11.05 0.35 9.24
CA ALA A 121 11.66 -0.59 8.31
C ALA A 121 11.05 -1.99 8.45
N LEU A 122 10.78 -2.43 9.68
CA LEU A 122 10.12 -3.71 9.92
C LEU A 122 8.70 -3.72 9.34
N GLU A 123 7.93 -2.69 9.62
CA GLU A 123 6.57 -2.54 9.10
C GLU A 123 6.55 -2.59 7.57
N LYS A 124 7.43 -1.83 6.92
CA LYS A 124 7.54 -1.80 5.47
C LYS A 124 7.87 -3.18 4.90
N SER A 125 8.84 -3.89 5.49
CA SER A 125 9.22 -5.22 5.01
C SER A 125 8.09 -6.24 5.20
N LEU A 126 7.33 -6.17 6.28
CA LEU A 126 6.18 -7.05 6.51
C LEU A 126 5.08 -6.82 5.47
N ILE A 127 4.81 -5.58 5.13
CA ILE A 127 3.81 -5.22 4.11
C ILE A 127 4.28 -5.74 2.74
N ARG A 128 5.54 -5.53 2.39
CA ARG A 128 6.09 -6.01 1.13
C ARG A 128 6.02 -7.53 1.01
N LEU A 129 6.34 -8.24 2.08
CA LEU A 129 6.23 -9.70 2.12
C LEU A 129 4.78 -10.16 1.93
N LYS A 130 3.85 -9.50 2.59
CA LYS A 130 2.42 -9.82 2.48
C LYS A 130 1.94 -9.67 1.04
N VAL A 131 2.28 -8.56 0.39
CA VAL A 131 1.89 -8.29 -0.99
C VAL A 131 2.53 -9.30 -1.95
N ALA A 132 3.82 -9.56 -1.80
CA ALA A 132 4.54 -10.51 -2.65
C ALA A 132 3.99 -11.93 -2.51
N ARG A 133 3.68 -12.35 -1.28
CA ARG A 133 3.16 -13.71 -1.01
C ARG A 133 1.73 -13.91 -1.51
N ARG A 134 0.92 -12.85 -1.53
CA ARG A 134 -0.42 -12.94 -2.13
C ARG A 134 -0.34 -13.28 -3.60
N ARG A 135 0.58 -12.66 -4.32
CA ARG A 135 0.81 -12.95 -5.72
C ARG A 135 1.20 -14.41 -5.93
N SER A 136 2.12 -14.91 -5.10
CA SER A 136 2.58 -16.31 -5.17
C SER A 136 1.44 -17.31 -4.99
N LYS A 137 0.50 -17.00 -4.10
CA LYS A 137 -0.64 -17.89 -3.82
C LYS A 137 -1.68 -17.95 -4.93
N ARG A 138 -1.71 -16.94 -5.81
CA ARG A 138 -2.66 -16.88 -6.92
C ARG A 138 -2.19 -17.66 -8.15
N HIS A 139 -0.95 -18.01 -8.16
CA HIS A 139 -0.35 -18.83 -9.21
C HIS A 139 -0.14 -20.24 -8.72
#